data_42c6149e5347f430c5dec406b4f4ad3a
#
_entry.id   42c6149e5347f430c5dec406b4f4ad3a
#
_cell.length_a   1.000
_cell.length_b   1.000
_cell.length_c   1.000
_cell.angle_alpha   90.00
_cell.angle_beta   90.00
_cell.angle_gamma   90.00
#
_symmetry.space_group_name_H-M   'P 1'
#
loop_
_entity.id
_entity.type
_entity.pdbx_description
1 polymer ?
#
loop_
_entity_poly.entity_id
_entity_poly.type
_entity_poly.pdbx_seq_one_letter_code
_entity_poly.pdbx_strand_id
1 'polypeptide(L)'
;TSINEGAAIDFIEIDAASRRGIEDTKNLLETISYLPSSSKYKIYLIDEVHMLTPESFNALLKNLEEPPPHVIFMFATTEYKKILPTIISRCLQVNLSSVSINVISDQLGEIFSKEKIKYDENSLKLIAEAAQGSIRDALSISEKVISFCNRNLKEKEVRDVLGIPEPEIISNLLKSILDEDVTEVLSILENYGEYEDHEFLLKSLMDLIQDIAISQFEKKGSKNNINDFLKTDPAKLQFL
;
A
#
# COMPACT_ATOMS: atom_id res chain seq x y z
N THR A 1 -7.53 -22.09 -10.81
CA THR A 1 -8.99 -22.04 -11.11
C THR A 1 -9.19 -21.23 -12.38
N SER A 2 -10.25 -21.51 -13.15
CA SER A 2 -10.56 -20.81 -14.41
C SER A 2 -10.65 -19.27 -14.27
N ILE A 3 -10.98 -18.77 -13.09
CA ILE A 3 -10.97 -17.32 -12.79
C ILE A 3 -9.53 -16.80 -12.79
N ASN A 4 -8.60 -17.47 -12.13
CA ASN A 4 -7.18 -17.06 -12.08
C ASN A 4 -6.47 -17.15 -13.45
N GLU A 5 -7.02 -17.94 -14.37
CA GLU A 5 -6.51 -18.12 -15.72
C GLU A 5 -7.16 -17.15 -16.73
N GLY A 6 -8.04 -16.25 -16.27
CA GLY A 6 -8.75 -15.29 -17.13
C GLY A 6 -9.75 -15.94 -18.10
N ALA A 7 -10.07 -17.23 -17.91
CA ALA A 7 -10.93 -18.02 -18.79
C ALA A 7 -12.40 -18.11 -18.32
N ALA A 8 -12.77 -17.38 -17.27
CA ALA A 8 -14.14 -17.43 -16.73
C ALA A 8 -15.06 -16.46 -17.48
N ILE A 9 -15.80 -16.97 -18.45
CA ILE A 9 -16.76 -16.22 -19.29
C ILE A 9 -17.84 -15.54 -18.42
N ASP A 10 -18.21 -16.14 -17.29
CA ASP A 10 -19.25 -15.67 -16.38
C ASP A 10 -18.72 -14.71 -15.29
N PHE A 11 -17.43 -14.34 -15.33
CA PHE A 11 -16.81 -13.33 -14.48
C PHE A 11 -16.42 -12.13 -15.34
N ILE A 12 -17.13 -11.03 -15.13
CA ILE A 12 -16.97 -9.80 -15.92
C ILE A 12 -16.40 -8.73 -15.00
N GLU A 13 -15.16 -8.30 -15.28
CA GLU A 13 -14.48 -7.26 -14.57
C GLU A 13 -14.52 -5.95 -15.39
N ILE A 14 -14.88 -4.87 -14.75
CA ILE A 14 -15.00 -3.53 -15.35
C ILE A 14 -14.32 -2.53 -14.45
N ASP A 15 -13.38 -1.81 -15.01
CA ASP A 15 -12.77 -0.65 -14.37
C ASP A 15 -13.62 0.60 -14.68
N ALA A 16 -14.29 1.14 -13.67
CA ALA A 16 -15.11 2.35 -13.80
C ALA A 16 -14.25 3.60 -14.03
N ALA A 17 -12.94 3.58 -13.78
CA ALA A 17 -12.08 4.70 -14.12
C ALA A 17 -11.91 4.85 -15.64
N SER A 18 -11.91 3.72 -16.37
CA SER A 18 -11.79 3.66 -17.83
C SER A 18 -13.15 3.71 -18.54
N ARG A 19 -14.21 3.21 -17.88
CA ARG A 19 -15.57 3.07 -18.47
C ARG A 19 -16.62 3.74 -17.59
N ARG A 20 -16.60 5.08 -17.57
CA ARG A 20 -17.46 5.90 -16.67
C ARG A 20 -18.86 6.15 -17.21
N GLY A 21 -19.05 5.95 -18.51
CA GLY A 21 -20.20 6.44 -19.26
C GLY A 21 -21.46 5.62 -19.08
N ILE A 22 -22.62 6.27 -19.28
CA ILE A 22 -23.91 5.62 -19.22
C ILE A 22 -24.08 4.55 -20.31
N GLU A 23 -23.43 4.69 -21.47
CA GLU A 23 -23.48 3.72 -22.55
C GLU A 23 -22.78 2.41 -22.18
N ASP A 24 -21.60 2.49 -21.56
CA ASP A 24 -20.89 1.31 -21.05
C ASP A 24 -21.71 0.56 -20.00
N THR A 25 -22.34 1.33 -19.11
CA THR A 25 -23.23 0.77 -18.08
C THR A 25 -24.47 0.12 -18.71
N LYS A 26 -25.09 0.73 -19.72
CA LYS A 26 -26.24 0.14 -20.43
C LYS A 26 -25.85 -1.13 -21.14
N ASN A 27 -24.74 -1.17 -21.86
CA ASN A 27 -24.24 -2.37 -22.52
C ASN A 27 -24.01 -3.50 -21.51
N LEU A 28 -23.49 -3.19 -20.33
CA LEU A 28 -23.35 -4.14 -19.24
C LEU A 28 -24.73 -4.67 -18.77
N LEU A 29 -25.69 -3.74 -18.53
CA LEU A 29 -27.03 -4.09 -18.05
C LEU A 29 -27.79 -4.99 -19.04
N GLU A 30 -27.59 -4.83 -20.33
CA GLU A 30 -28.19 -5.74 -21.35
C GLU A 30 -27.68 -7.17 -21.19
N THR A 31 -26.42 -7.35 -20.79
CA THR A 31 -25.83 -8.67 -20.58
C THR A 31 -26.32 -9.37 -19.32
N ILE A 32 -26.92 -8.67 -18.39
CA ILE A 32 -27.42 -9.20 -17.11
C ILE A 32 -28.57 -10.19 -17.33
N SER A 33 -29.38 -9.96 -18.36
CA SER A 33 -30.52 -10.80 -18.71
C SER A 33 -30.12 -12.21 -19.17
N TYR A 34 -28.87 -12.39 -19.63
CA TYR A 34 -28.40 -13.67 -20.10
C TYR A 34 -27.94 -14.55 -18.95
N LEU A 35 -28.35 -15.83 -19.00
CA LEU A 35 -27.93 -16.85 -18.04
C LEU A 35 -26.42 -17.08 -18.12
N PRO A 36 -25.78 -17.50 -17.01
CA PRO A 36 -24.36 -17.87 -17.04
C PRO A 36 -24.17 -19.11 -17.97
N SER A 37 -23.00 -19.13 -18.62
CA SER A 37 -22.66 -20.14 -19.63
C SER A 37 -22.10 -21.42 -19.03
N SER A 38 -21.29 -21.29 -17.98
CA SER A 38 -20.54 -22.41 -17.38
C SER A 38 -20.57 -22.44 -15.86
N SER A 39 -20.97 -21.36 -15.23
CA SER A 39 -20.94 -21.19 -13.78
C SER A 39 -22.35 -21.18 -13.19
N LYS A 40 -22.47 -21.30 -11.86
CA LYS A 40 -23.75 -21.15 -11.15
C LYS A 40 -24.25 -19.72 -11.16
N TYR A 41 -23.33 -18.75 -11.12
CA TYR A 41 -23.60 -17.33 -11.06
C TYR A 41 -22.80 -16.57 -12.12
N LYS A 42 -23.37 -15.49 -12.59
CA LYS A 42 -22.68 -14.48 -13.40
C LYS A 42 -22.27 -13.35 -12.50
N ILE A 43 -20.97 -13.07 -12.41
CA ILE A 43 -20.39 -12.14 -11.46
C ILE A 43 -19.92 -10.89 -12.21
N TYR A 44 -20.36 -9.74 -11.76
CA TYR A 44 -19.92 -8.44 -12.25
C TYR A 44 -19.11 -7.77 -11.16
N LEU A 45 -17.79 -7.67 -11.38
CA LEU A 45 -16.89 -6.86 -10.53
C LEU A 45 -16.72 -5.49 -11.17
N ILE A 46 -17.14 -4.45 -10.46
CA ILE A 46 -16.92 -3.06 -10.89
C ILE A 46 -15.90 -2.45 -9.94
N ASP A 47 -14.69 -2.28 -10.47
CA ASP A 47 -13.60 -1.65 -9.74
C ASP A 47 -13.70 -0.14 -9.82
N GLU A 48 -13.24 0.55 -8.79
CA GLU A 48 -13.32 2.00 -8.58
C GLU A 48 -14.72 2.56 -8.87
N VAL A 49 -15.73 1.85 -8.37
CA VAL A 49 -17.14 2.14 -8.66
C VAL A 49 -17.55 3.59 -8.38
N HIS A 50 -16.86 4.30 -7.48
CA HIS A 50 -17.08 5.73 -7.20
C HIS A 50 -16.82 6.65 -8.40
N MET A 51 -16.16 6.15 -9.44
CA MET A 51 -15.87 6.88 -10.68
C MET A 51 -17.03 6.86 -11.68
N LEU A 52 -18.07 6.04 -11.46
CA LEU A 52 -19.26 6.04 -12.31
C LEU A 52 -20.01 7.38 -12.25
N THR A 53 -20.63 7.76 -13.37
CA THR A 53 -21.50 8.93 -13.37
C THR A 53 -22.78 8.68 -12.55
N PRO A 54 -23.45 9.73 -12.04
CA PRO A 54 -24.73 9.59 -11.34
C PRO A 54 -25.80 8.86 -12.16
N GLU A 55 -25.82 9.05 -13.48
CA GLU A 55 -26.73 8.41 -14.42
C GLU A 55 -26.43 6.89 -14.50
N SER A 56 -25.15 6.52 -14.52
CA SER A 56 -24.69 5.12 -14.50
C SER A 56 -25.08 4.43 -13.19
N PHE A 57 -24.90 5.10 -12.06
CA PHE A 57 -25.36 4.60 -10.76
C PHE A 57 -26.86 4.37 -10.73
N ASN A 58 -27.65 5.35 -11.22
CA ASN A 58 -29.11 5.23 -11.24
C ASN A 58 -29.57 4.07 -12.16
N ALA A 59 -28.89 3.82 -13.26
CA ALA A 59 -29.19 2.68 -14.12
C ALA A 59 -28.95 1.32 -13.43
N LEU A 60 -27.95 1.22 -12.53
CA LEU A 60 -27.67 0.01 -11.76
C LEU A 60 -28.69 -0.23 -10.63
N LEU A 61 -29.30 0.83 -10.07
CA LEU A 61 -30.18 0.72 -8.90
C LEU A 61 -31.30 -0.29 -9.08
N LYS A 62 -31.95 -0.32 -10.25
CA LYS A 62 -33.04 -1.27 -10.52
C LYS A 62 -32.58 -2.73 -10.37
N ASN A 63 -31.43 -3.07 -10.89
CA ASN A 63 -30.87 -4.43 -10.82
C ASN A 63 -30.27 -4.75 -9.44
N LEU A 64 -30.00 -3.73 -8.62
CA LEU A 64 -29.58 -3.93 -7.22
C LEU A 64 -30.76 -4.09 -6.28
N GLU A 65 -31.92 -3.53 -6.63
CA GLU A 65 -33.17 -3.69 -5.87
C GLU A 65 -33.78 -5.08 -6.09
N GLU A 66 -33.80 -5.53 -7.34
CA GLU A 66 -34.35 -6.81 -7.74
C GLU A 66 -33.33 -7.58 -8.62
N PRO A 67 -32.24 -8.06 -8.01
CA PRO A 67 -31.21 -8.74 -8.77
C PRO A 67 -31.71 -10.08 -9.33
N PRO A 68 -31.43 -10.41 -10.58
CA PRO A 68 -31.72 -11.74 -11.12
C PRO A 68 -31.00 -12.80 -10.25
N PRO A 69 -31.64 -13.95 -9.99
CA PRO A 69 -31.12 -14.95 -9.03
C PRO A 69 -29.76 -15.57 -9.43
N HIS A 70 -29.36 -15.39 -10.67
CA HIS A 70 -28.09 -15.87 -11.21
C HIS A 70 -27.00 -14.79 -11.26
N VAL A 71 -27.26 -13.55 -10.79
CA VAL A 71 -26.34 -12.41 -10.89
C VAL A 71 -25.82 -12.01 -9.51
N ILE A 72 -24.53 -11.74 -9.43
CA ILE A 72 -23.86 -11.18 -8.26
C ILE A 72 -23.10 -9.94 -8.70
N PHE A 73 -23.36 -8.81 -8.02
CA PHE A 73 -22.56 -7.60 -8.15
C PHE A 73 -21.52 -7.53 -7.06
N MET A 74 -20.29 -7.20 -7.43
CA MET A 74 -19.18 -6.89 -6.52
C MET A 74 -18.68 -5.50 -6.86
N PHE A 75 -18.66 -4.61 -5.89
CA PHE A 75 -18.16 -3.24 -6.05
C PHE A 75 -16.90 -3.07 -5.23
N ALA A 76 -15.83 -2.59 -5.87
CA ALA A 76 -14.61 -2.19 -5.20
C ALA A 76 -14.47 -0.66 -5.27
N THR A 77 -13.98 -0.05 -4.21
CA THR A 77 -13.72 1.39 -4.15
C THR A 77 -12.68 1.73 -3.11
N THR A 78 -11.84 2.70 -3.42
CA THR A 78 -10.94 3.36 -2.46
C THR A 78 -11.64 4.52 -1.73
N GLU A 79 -12.76 5.03 -2.28
CA GLU A 79 -13.48 6.19 -1.77
C GLU A 79 -14.93 5.86 -1.38
N TYR A 80 -15.09 5.07 -0.32
CA TYR A 80 -16.41 4.67 0.21
C TYR A 80 -17.37 5.85 0.42
N LYS A 81 -16.87 7.00 0.87
CA LYS A 81 -17.69 8.20 1.15
C LYS A 81 -18.36 8.79 -0.08
N LYS A 82 -17.87 8.49 -1.29
CA LYS A 82 -18.45 8.96 -2.55
C LYS A 82 -19.58 8.06 -3.07
N ILE A 83 -19.77 6.88 -2.48
CA ILE A 83 -20.83 5.95 -2.90
C ILE A 83 -22.18 6.43 -2.37
N LEU A 84 -23.18 6.36 -3.22
CA LEU A 84 -24.54 6.76 -2.85
C LEU A 84 -25.09 5.89 -1.71
N PRO A 85 -25.70 6.46 -0.67
CA PRO A 85 -26.30 5.70 0.44
C PRO A 85 -27.31 4.66 -0.02
N THR A 86 -28.01 4.90 -1.13
CA THR A 86 -28.96 3.98 -1.75
C THR A 86 -28.31 2.70 -2.27
N ILE A 87 -27.07 2.76 -2.73
CA ILE A 87 -26.28 1.59 -3.12
C ILE A 87 -25.78 0.87 -1.87
N ILE A 88 -25.18 1.63 -0.95
CA ILE A 88 -24.58 1.09 0.29
C ILE A 88 -25.60 0.26 1.08
N SER A 89 -26.86 0.74 1.18
CA SER A 89 -27.91 0.06 1.93
C SER A 89 -28.34 -1.30 1.35
N ARG A 90 -27.96 -1.58 0.10
CA ARG A 90 -28.27 -2.82 -0.62
C ARG A 90 -27.10 -3.77 -0.77
N CYS A 91 -25.94 -3.38 -0.26
CA CYS A 91 -24.71 -4.15 -0.37
C CYS A 91 -24.23 -4.65 0.99
N LEU A 92 -23.65 -5.86 1.01
CA LEU A 92 -22.84 -6.30 2.12
C LEU A 92 -21.48 -5.57 2.05
N GLN A 93 -21.14 -4.85 3.13
CA GLN A 93 -19.88 -4.12 3.18
C GLN A 93 -18.77 -5.00 3.75
N VAL A 94 -17.65 -5.05 3.04
CA VAL A 94 -16.43 -5.75 3.46
C VAL A 94 -15.27 -4.76 3.41
N ASN A 95 -14.73 -4.43 4.57
CA ASN A 95 -13.56 -3.55 4.66
C ASN A 95 -12.29 -4.37 4.50
N LEU A 96 -11.44 -3.98 3.55
CA LEU A 96 -10.09 -4.50 3.38
C LEU A 96 -9.13 -3.54 4.07
N SER A 97 -8.29 -4.06 4.95
CA SER A 97 -7.24 -3.30 5.63
C SER A 97 -5.88 -3.53 4.97
N SER A 98 -4.95 -2.58 5.21
CA SER A 98 -3.55 -2.75 4.84
C SER A 98 -2.98 -4.02 5.46
N VAL A 99 -2.12 -4.69 4.71
CA VAL A 99 -1.43 -5.90 5.16
C VAL A 99 -0.23 -5.49 6.04
N SER A 100 -0.01 -6.20 7.14
CA SER A 100 1.12 -5.90 8.02
C SER A 100 2.46 -6.20 7.35
N ILE A 101 3.49 -5.45 7.76
CA ILE A 101 4.87 -5.60 7.25
C ILE A 101 5.35 -7.05 7.37
N ASN A 102 5.09 -7.70 8.51
CA ASN A 102 5.50 -9.09 8.73
C ASN A 102 4.87 -10.04 7.71
N VAL A 103 3.56 -9.92 7.45
CA VAL A 103 2.85 -10.77 6.49
C VAL A 103 3.36 -10.54 5.07
N ILE A 104 3.65 -9.29 4.69
CA ILE A 104 4.24 -8.97 3.38
C ILE A 104 5.65 -9.58 3.29
N SER A 105 6.49 -9.42 4.32
CA SER A 105 7.85 -9.97 4.35
C SER A 105 7.84 -11.49 4.22
N ASP A 106 6.97 -12.18 4.95
CA ASP A 106 6.83 -13.64 4.88
C ASP A 106 6.42 -14.09 3.47
N GLN A 107 5.43 -13.42 2.89
CA GLN A 107 4.97 -13.70 1.53
C GLN A 107 6.07 -13.48 0.48
N LEU A 108 6.84 -12.38 0.59
CA LEU A 108 7.99 -12.12 -0.28
C LEU A 108 9.06 -13.19 -0.10
N GLY A 109 9.35 -13.60 1.13
CA GLY A 109 10.31 -14.67 1.44
C GLY A 109 9.95 -16.00 0.79
N GLU A 110 8.66 -16.37 0.80
CA GLU A 110 8.18 -17.57 0.10
C GLU A 110 8.36 -17.45 -1.43
N ILE A 111 8.03 -16.30 -2.01
CA ILE A 111 8.17 -16.06 -3.45
C ILE A 111 9.65 -16.10 -3.85
N PHE A 112 10.51 -15.39 -3.13
CA PHE A 112 11.95 -15.32 -3.43
C PHE A 112 12.62 -16.68 -3.30
N SER A 113 12.22 -17.48 -2.32
CA SER A 113 12.70 -18.86 -2.17
C SER A 113 12.32 -19.72 -3.37
N LYS A 114 11.08 -19.64 -3.86
CA LYS A 114 10.61 -20.36 -5.05
C LYS A 114 11.34 -19.91 -6.33
N GLU A 115 11.59 -18.61 -6.45
CA GLU A 115 12.30 -18.01 -7.59
C GLU A 115 13.82 -18.09 -7.49
N LYS A 116 14.38 -18.72 -6.43
CA LYS A 116 15.81 -18.86 -6.15
C LYS A 116 16.54 -17.50 -6.10
N ILE A 117 15.92 -16.50 -5.51
CA ILE A 117 16.49 -15.19 -5.25
C ILE A 117 17.13 -15.23 -3.88
N LYS A 118 18.36 -14.73 -3.77
CA LYS A 118 19.05 -14.60 -2.46
C LYS A 118 18.65 -13.28 -1.82
N TYR A 119 18.41 -13.31 -0.53
CA TYR A 119 18.03 -12.13 0.24
C TYR A 119 18.47 -12.25 1.69
N ASP A 120 18.60 -11.13 2.37
CA ASP A 120 18.62 -11.07 3.82
C ASP A 120 17.26 -10.62 4.38
N GLU A 121 16.99 -10.87 5.66
CA GLU A 121 15.69 -10.56 6.27
C GLU A 121 15.40 -9.05 6.30
N ASN A 122 16.43 -8.22 6.43
CA ASN A 122 16.28 -6.77 6.45
C ASN A 122 15.85 -6.24 5.08
N SER A 123 16.38 -6.81 3.99
CA SER A 123 15.95 -6.48 2.63
C SER A 123 14.44 -6.68 2.44
N LEU A 124 13.90 -7.81 2.94
CA LEU A 124 12.45 -8.07 2.85
C LEU A 124 11.63 -7.05 3.64
N LYS A 125 12.09 -6.68 4.84
CA LYS A 125 11.41 -5.69 5.68
C LYS A 125 11.40 -4.32 5.01
N LEU A 126 12.52 -3.87 4.45
CA LEU A 126 12.59 -2.60 3.72
C LEU A 126 11.62 -2.54 2.54
N ILE A 127 11.51 -3.61 1.75
CA ILE A 127 10.55 -3.69 0.66
C ILE A 127 9.12 -3.66 1.20
N ALA A 128 8.84 -4.39 2.28
CA ALA A 128 7.52 -4.44 2.90
C ALA A 128 7.10 -3.10 3.52
N GLU A 129 8.03 -2.36 4.12
CA GLU A 129 7.83 -1.00 4.64
C GLU A 129 7.52 -0.01 3.51
N ALA A 130 8.32 -0.05 2.44
CA ALA A 130 8.13 0.79 1.26
C ALA A 130 6.78 0.53 0.55
N ALA A 131 6.26 -0.69 0.66
CA ALA A 131 4.97 -1.09 0.07
C ALA A 131 3.73 -0.60 0.83
N GLN A 132 3.89 -0.03 2.02
CA GLN A 132 2.82 0.61 2.80
C GLN A 132 1.54 -0.24 2.97
N GLY A 133 1.70 -1.57 3.12
CA GLY A 133 0.59 -2.50 3.31
C GLY A 133 -0.05 -3.02 2.02
N SER A 134 0.51 -2.71 0.86
CA SER A 134 0.06 -3.21 -0.45
C SER A 134 0.96 -4.34 -0.95
N ILE A 135 0.40 -5.55 -1.12
CA ILE A 135 1.16 -6.66 -1.71
C ILE A 135 1.49 -6.39 -3.19
N ARG A 136 0.59 -5.72 -3.94
CA ARG A 136 0.84 -5.34 -5.34
C ARG A 136 2.08 -4.46 -5.44
N ASP A 137 2.17 -3.43 -4.59
CA ASP A 137 3.30 -2.50 -4.60
C ASP A 137 4.57 -3.20 -4.11
N ALA A 138 4.48 -4.09 -3.11
CA ALA A 138 5.59 -4.91 -2.66
C ALA A 138 6.19 -5.76 -3.79
N LEU A 139 5.35 -6.37 -4.63
CA LEU A 139 5.80 -7.15 -5.78
C LEU A 139 6.45 -6.25 -6.86
N SER A 140 5.83 -5.10 -7.17
CA SER A 140 6.37 -4.14 -8.14
C SER A 140 7.71 -3.56 -7.69
N ILE A 141 7.84 -3.21 -6.41
CA ILE A 141 9.10 -2.78 -5.80
C ILE A 141 10.13 -3.91 -5.86
N SER A 142 9.71 -5.15 -5.54
CA SER A 142 10.59 -6.32 -5.59
C SER A 142 11.18 -6.56 -6.99
N GLU A 143 10.37 -6.46 -8.04
CA GLU A 143 10.86 -6.61 -9.42
C GLU A 143 11.93 -5.59 -9.76
N LYS A 144 11.71 -4.32 -9.36
CA LYS A 144 12.70 -3.26 -9.52
C LYS A 144 14.00 -3.60 -8.78
N VAL A 145 13.92 -3.93 -7.49
CA VAL A 145 15.09 -4.23 -6.65
C VAL A 145 15.84 -5.47 -7.15
N ILE A 146 15.15 -6.56 -7.51
CA ILE A 146 15.76 -7.79 -8.05
C ILE A 146 16.56 -7.50 -9.31
N SER A 147 16.02 -6.64 -10.18
CA SER A 147 16.70 -6.26 -11.42
C SER A 147 18.01 -5.52 -11.17
N PHE A 148 18.03 -4.61 -10.21
CA PHE A 148 19.25 -3.84 -9.86
C PHE A 148 20.25 -4.65 -9.06
N CYS A 149 19.83 -5.49 -8.11
CA CYS A 149 20.70 -6.25 -7.21
C CYS A 149 21.13 -7.61 -7.78
N ASN A 150 20.94 -7.86 -9.08
CA ASN A 150 21.35 -9.12 -9.74
C ASN A 150 20.92 -10.38 -8.97
N ARG A 151 19.65 -10.42 -8.46
CA ARG A 151 19.06 -11.54 -7.70
C ARG A 151 19.77 -11.87 -6.37
N ASN A 152 20.51 -10.92 -5.80
CA ASN A 152 21.18 -11.05 -4.50
C ASN A 152 20.91 -9.78 -3.68
N LEU A 153 19.80 -9.77 -2.95
CA LEU A 153 19.30 -8.61 -2.21
C LEU A 153 20.02 -8.51 -0.86
N LYS A 154 20.78 -7.46 -0.69
CA LYS A 154 21.37 -7.08 0.59
C LYS A 154 20.77 -5.77 1.04
N GLU A 155 20.61 -5.59 2.33
CA GLU A 155 20.00 -4.41 2.93
C GLU A 155 20.51 -3.10 2.33
N LYS A 156 21.84 -2.93 2.23
CA LYS A 156 22.45 -1.73 1.70
C LYS A 156 22.05 -1.45 0.25
N GLU A 157 22.15 -2.47 -0.62
CA GLU A 157 21.79 -2.33 -2.03
C GLU A 157 20.31 -2.02 -2.23
N VAL A 158 19.46 -2.59 -1.37
CA VAL A 158 18.01 -2.32 -1.38
C VAL A 158 17.72 -0.88 -0.95
N ARG A 159 18.40 -0.38 0.09
CA ARG A 159 18.32 1.03 0.50
C ARG A 159 18.68 1.97 -0.62
N ASP A 160 19.81 1.73 -1.28
CA ASP A 160 20.29 2.55 -2.41
C ASP A 160 19.25 2.59 -3.54
N VAL A 161 18.65 1.43 -3.91
CA VAL A 161 17.65 1.35 -4.99
C VAL A 161 16.34 2.05 -4.63
N LEU A 162 15.97 2.02 -3.35
CA LEU A 162 14.72 2.61 -2.86
C LEU A 162 14.86 4.07 -2.42
N GLY A 163 16.10 4.61 -2.40
CA GLY A 163 16.38 5.95 -1.89
C GLY A 163 16.16 6.07 -0.37
N ILE A 164 16.28 4.95 0.37
CA ILE A 164 16.08 4.94 1.82
C ILE A 164 17.38 5.38 2.49
N PRO A 165 17.37 6.48 3.25
CA PRO A 165 18.57 6.99 3.88
C PRO A 165 19.16 6.00 4.88
N GLU A 166 20.49 6.02 5.01
CA GLU A 166 21.18 5.26 6.05
C GLU A 166 20.73 5.75 7.45
N PRO A 167 20.51 4.85 8.41
CA PRO A 167 20.05 5.21 9.76
C PRO A 167 20.94 6.24 10.46
N GLU A 168 22.23 6.26 10.13
CA GLU A 168 23.21 7.21 10.67
C GLU A 168 22.93 8.64 10.19
N ILE A 169 22.49 8.83 8.95
CA ILE A 169 22.13 10.15 8.40
C ILE A 169 20.94 10.71 9.15
N ILE A 170 19.90 9.90 9.36
CA ILE A 170 18.68 10.31 10.07
C ILE A 170 19.00 10.66 11.52
N SER A 171 19.84 9.84 12.17
CA SER A 171 20.26 10.06 13.56
C SER A 171 21.08 11.32 13.73
N ASN A 172 22.02 11.60 12.81
CA ASN A 172 22.83 12.81 12.82
C ASN A 172 21.96 14.04 12.54
N LEU A 173 21.04 13.95 11.60
CA LEU A 173 20.10 15.03 11.31
C LEU A 173 19.24 15.38 12.54
N LEU A 174 18.67 14.38 13.20
CA LEU A 174 17.90 14.61 14.43
C LEU A 174 18.75 15.27 15.52
N LYS A 175 19.99 14.77 15.71
CA LYS A 175 20.90 15.33 16.69
C LYS A 175 21.24 16.81 16.40
N SER A 176 21.56 17.14 15.16
CA SER A 176 21.88 18.52 14.76
C SER A 176 20.67 19.44 14.93
N ILE A 177 19.44 18.96 14.68
CA ILE A 177 18.20 19.71 14.97
C ILE A 177 18.05 19.97 16.47
N LEU A 178 18.27 18.96 17.33
CA LEU A 178 18.16 19.11 18.78
C LEU A 178 19.25 19.99 19.39
N ASP A 179 20.43 20.02 18.76
CA ASP A 179 21.55 20.87 19.17
C ASP A 179 21.47 22.29 18.57
N GLU A 180 20.41 22.59 17.78
CA GLU A 180 20.17 23.87 17.10
C GLU A 180 21.30 24.26 16.14
N ASP A 181 22.05 23.26 15.64
CA ASP A 181 23.15 23.48 14.68
C ASP A 181 22.63 23.53 13.24
N VAL A 182 22.18 24.71 12.83
CA VAL A 182 21.65 24.96 11.49
C VAL A 182 22.69 24.67 10.39
N THR A 183 23.98 24.93 10.67
CA THR A 183 25.05 24.72 9.69
C THR A 183 25.20 23.23 9.36
N GLU A 184 25.22 22.39 10.39
CA GLU A 184 25.31 20.95 10.22
C GLU A 184 24.05 20.37 9.57
N VAL A 185 22.85 20.86 9.94
CA VAL A 185 21.59 20.46 9.29
C VAL A 185 21.64 20.73 7.78
N LEU A 186 22.06 21.93 7.37
CA LEU A 186 22.17 22.26 5.95
C LEU A 186 23.23 21.42 5.24
N SER A 187 24.37 21.18 5.88
CA SER A 187 25.43 20.32 5.34
C SER A 187 24.95 18.88 5.11
N ILE A 188 24.19 18.31 6.06
CA ILE A 188 23.61 16.97 5.90
C ILE A 188 22.63 16.93 4.74
N LEU A 189 21.75 17.95 4.62
CA LEU A 189 20.76 18.01 3.53
C LEU A 189 21.42 18.20 2.16
N GLU A 190 22.45 19.04 2.05
CA GLU A 190 23.21 19.21 0.81
C GLU A 190 23.97 17.95 0.41
N ASN A 191 24.56 17.23 1.37
CA ASN A 191 25.29 15.98 1.12
C ASN A 191 24.35 14.82 0.81
N TYR A 192 23.08 14.86 1.26
CA TYR A 192 22.08 13.84 0.93
C TYR A 192 21.71 13.85 -0.56
N GLY A 193 21.91 14.99 -1.26
CA GLY A 193 21.83 15.11 -2.71
C GLY A 193 20.51 15.66 -3.23
N GLU A 194 20.59 16.39 -4.36
CA GLU A 194 19.41 17.00 -5.02
C GLU A 194 18.48 15.98 -5.66
N TYR A 195 18.92 14.74 -5.87
CA TYR A 195 18.19 13.68 -6.59
C TYR A 195 17.62 12.60 -5.68
N GLU A 196 17.85 12.71 -4.37
CA GLU A 196 17.31 11.77 -3.40
C GLU A 196 15.93 12.20 -2.89
N ASP A 197 15.12 11.23 -2.48
CA ASP A 197 13.74 11.47 -2.08
C ASP A 197 13.69 12.10 -0.68
N HIS A 198 13.62 13.44 -0.62
CA HIS A 198 13.50 14.19 0.63
C HIS A 198 12.22 13.85 1.42
N GLU A 199 11.16 13.37 0.76
CA GLU A 199 9.95 12.92 1.42
C GLU A 199 10.26 11.67 2.26
N PHE A 200 11.08 10.77 1.73
CA PHE A 200 11.51 9.57 2.44
C PHE A 200 12.40 9.91 3.66
N LEU A 201 13.28 10.89 3.52
CA LEU A 201 14.12 11.40 4.62
C LEU A 201 13.25 11.96 5.75
N LEU A 202 12.28 12.82 5.43
CA LEU A 202 11.36 13.41 6.40
C LEU A 202 10.51 12.34 7.09
N LYS A 203 9.98 11.37 6.34
CA LYS A 203 9.22 10.25 6.89
C LYS A 203 10.07 9.43 7.86
N SER A 204 11.28 9.07 7.48
CA SER A 204 12.20 8.31 8.35
C SER A 204 12.57 9.08 9.62
N LEU A 205 12.71 10.40 9.52
CA LEU A 205 12.92 11.26 10.70
C LEU A 205 11.70 11.28 11.61
N MET A 206 10.49 11.37 11.05
CA MET A 206 9.24 11.32 11.83
C MET A 206 9.06 9.98 12.53
N ASP A 207 9.35 8.87 11.83
CA ASP A 207 9.28 7.51 12.39
C ASP A 207 10.27 7.36 13.56
N LEU A 208 11.50 7.86 13.42
CA LEU A 208 12.49 7.85 14.50
C LEU A 208 12.02 8.66 15.71
N ILE A 209 11.47 9.85 15.50
CA ILE A 209 10.92 10.69 16.59
C ILE A 209 9.77 9.98 17.29
N GLN A 210 8.89 9.33 16.54
CA GLN A 210 7.77 8.56 17.09
C GLN A 210 8.27 7.38 17.93
N ASP A 211 9.25 6.62 17.45
CA ASP A 211 9.84 5.49 18.17
C ASP A 211 10.49 5.95 19.50
N ILE A 212 11.19 7.08 19.46
CA ILE A 212 11.77 7.69 20.66
C ILE A 212 10.66 8.07 21.65
N ALA A 213 9.59 8.72 21.18
CA ALA A 213 8.48 9.14 22.02
C ALA A 213 7.80 7.92 22.68
N ILE A 214 7.50 6.86 21.90
CA ILE A 214 6.90 5.63 22.40
C ILE A 214 7.82 4.97 23.43
N SER A 215 9.13 4.88 23.17
CA SER A 215 10.10 4.25 24.07
C SER A 215 10.23 4.96 25.43
N GLN A 216 9.95 6.26 25.48
CA GLN A 216 9.92 7.02 26.74
C GLN A 216 8.66 6.71 27.57
N PHE A 217 7.53 6.38 26.92
CA PHE A 217 6.30 6.01 27.62
C PHE A 217 6.26 4.54 28.04
N GLU A 218 6.88 3.65 27.26
CA GLU A 218 7.01 2.23 27.59
C GLU A 218 8.18 1.98 28.54
N LYS A 219 7.95 2.13 29.84
CA LYS A 219 8.95 1.81 30.91
C LYS A 219 9.29 0.31 31.00
N LYS A 220 9.17 -0.47 29.93
CA LYS A 220 9.54 -1.90 29.89
C LYS A 220 10.10 -2.34 28.54
N GLY A 221 11.42 -2.43 28.45
CA GLY A 221 12.00 -3.61 27.83
C GLY A 221 12.24 -3.65 26.35
N SER A 222 12.47 -2.54 25.65
CA SER A 222 13.14 -2.63 24.34
C SER A 222 14.61 -2.23 24.49
N LYS A 223 15.48 -3.25 24.48
CA LYS A 223 16.94 -3.08 24.39
C LYS A 223 17.31 -2.80 22.93
N ASN A 224 16.89 -1.72 22.38
CA ASN A 224 17.48 -1.18 21.16
C ASN A 224 18.18 0.13 21.48
N ASN A 225 19.35 0.30 20.92
CA ASN A 225 20.38 1.32 21.11
C ASN A 225 19.96 2.81 21.10
N ILE A 226 18.69 3.13 21.28
CA ILE A 226 18.14 4.48 21.32
C ILE A 226 18.67 5.27 22.54
N ASN A 227 18.88 4.58 23.67
CA ASN A 227 19.41 5.22 24.89
C ASN A 227 20.87 5.68 24.78
N ASP A 228 21.66 5.14 23.86
CA ASP A 228 23.02 5.63 23.59
C ASP A 228 23.05 6.90 22.72
N PHE A 229 22.01 7.11 21.90
CA PHE A 229 21.82 8.31 21.09
C PHE A 229 21.35 9.51 21.94
N LEU A 230 20.54 9.28 22.97
CA LEU A 230 19.95 10.31 23.83
C LEU A 230 20.80 10.61 25.08
N LYS A 231 22.12 10.70 24.93
CA LYS A 231 22.94 11.42 25.94
C LYS A 231 22.67 12.93 25.95
N THR A 232 21.75 13.40 25.11
CA THR A 232 21.20 14.76 25.11
C THR A 232 20.11 14.87 26.19
N ASP A 233 20.11 16.02 26.86
CA ASP A 233 19.24 16.38 27.98
C ASP A 233 17.74 16.05 27.67
N PRO A 234 17.07 15.22 28.48
CA PRO A 234 15.65 14.89 28.29
C PRO A 234 14.71 16.11 28.26
N ALA A 235 15.14 17.25 28.81
CA ALA A 235 14.39 18.49 28.80
C ALA A 235 14.23 19.08 27.39
N LYS A 236 15.13 18.80 26.45
CA LYS A 236 15.05 19.30 25.07
C LYS A 236 13.97 18.60 24.23
N LEU A 237 13.59 17.39 24.61
CA LEU A 237 12.53 16.59 23.93
C LEU A 237 11.09 16.98 24.34
N GLN A 238 10.91 17.87 25.32
CA GLN A 238 9.59 18.36 25.74
C GLN A 238 9.02 19.44 24.79
N PHE A 239 9.78 19.89 23.81
CA PHE A 239 9.39 20.95 22.86
C PHE A 239 9.17 20.43 21.42
N LEU A 240 9.27 19.13 21.17
CA LEU A 240 8.88 18.45 19.94
C LEU A 240 7.53 17.73 20.12
#